data_0719e4e9080de642feacf1b940ae1821
#
_entry.id   0719e4e9080de642feacf1b940ae1821
#
_cell.length_a   1.000
_cell.length_b   1.000
_cell.length_c   1.000
_cell.angle_alpha   90.00
_cell.angle_beta   90.00
_cell.angle_gamma   90.00
#
_symmetry.space_group_name_H-M   'P 1'
#
loop_
_entity.id
_entity.type
_entity.pdbx_description
1 polymer ?
#
loop_
_entity_poly.entity_id
_entity_poly.type
_entity_poly.pdbx_seq_one_letter_code
_entity_poly.pdbx_strand_id
1 'polypeptide(L)'
;MKTKLNKKAFFLALFTSLLTLTAMAQGNNTRMGGDDEDTESLAERIFNLEKKTNAFNFHINFASSLMAEDAHHGEWDTRFICRDLRLDIKGDITPKVFYRLRHQFNINQNAKGLDRFAKATDIMMVGYRPSSKVEIVAGKLCQIWGGFEYDQNPMEIYRYSDLVEMMDIFMAGAMVSYHPIPSQELALQVTNSYNDSFNEELGVGPQVVSSDLMKPEMLCRSRAPLTYIVNWNGNLFHNQLQTRWAWGIQTQAKHKYSRMWTLGQQLNLPNYQLYLDYYGEWDDVDRLHYATIDLQDLLAPGSTHAGKVHSHSLVAKMNWQFAPKWNLMLKGTYETTSMARIEELHNYRKSIGYLGSLEYWPLPKHDFRVFLAYLGHKYNFNKYCNLNSYSTNRVELGFMYRIKCY
;
A
#
# COMPACT_ATOMS: atom_id res chain seq x y z
N MET A 1 43.63 25.06 -6.25
CA MET A 1 42.42 25.88 -6.16
C MET A 1 41.21 24.94 -6.14
N LYS A 2 40.64 24.66 -4.96
CA LYS A 2 39.44 23.80 -4.84
C LYS A 2 38.21 24.69 -4.89
N THR A 3 37.48 24.68 -5.97
CA THR A 3 36.18 25.37 -6.10
C THR A 3 35.15 24.67 -5.23
N LYS A 4 34.74 25.31 -4.15
CA LYS A 4 33.56 24.87 -3.36
C LYS A 4 32.30 25.00 -4.21
N LEU A 5 31.77 23.91 -4.66
CA LEU A 5 30.48 23.87 -5.35
C LEU A 5 29.40 24.37 -4.39
N ASN A 6 28.76 25.47 -4.73
CA ASN A 6 27.72 26.10 -3.90
C ASN A 6 26.43 25.28 -4.00
N LYS A 7 26.17 24.46 -2.99
CA LYS A 7 24.99 23.57 -2.93
C LYS A 7 23.66 24.27 -3.19
N LYS A 8 23.54 25.55 -2.81
CA LYS A 8 22.33 26.37 -3.09
C LYS A 8 22.17 26.67 -4.59
N ALA A 9 23.28 26.93 -5.31
CA ALA A 9 23.25 27.18 -6.75
C ALA A 9 22.94 25.91 -7.55
N PHE A 10 23.38 24.73 -7.08
CA PHE A 10 23.05 23.44 -7.70
C PHE A 10 21.56 23.11 -7.55
N PHE A 11 20.97 23.32 -6.36
CA PHE A 11 19.52 23.13 -6.15
C PHE A 11 18.69 24.13 -6.94
N LEU A 12 19.13 25.39 -7.05
CA LEU A 12 18.41 26.40 -7.84
C LEU A 12 18.49 26.11 -9.35
N ALA A 13 19.62 25.65 -9.85
CA ALA A 13 19.79 25.24 -11.25
C ALA A 13 19.00 23.98 -11.59
N LEU A 14 18.89 23.02 -10.66
CA LEU A 14 18.04 21.84 -10.80
C LEU A 14 16.55 22.22 -10.83
N PHE A 15 16.15 23.19 -10.00
CA PHE A 15 14.76 23.67 -9.93
C PHE A 15 14.39 24.51 -11.16
N THR A 16 15.30 25.33 -11.70
CA THR A 16 15.06 26.12 -12.93
C THR A 16 15.11 25.28 -14.19
N SER A 17 15.93 24.22 -14.27
CA SER A 17 15.93 23.28 -15.41
C SER A 17 14.67 22.41 -15.46
N LEU A 18 14.02 22.13 -14.32
CA LEU A 18 12.71 21.47 -14.27
C LEU A 18 11.57 22.37 -14.78
N LEU A 19 11.67 23.69 -14.60
CA LEU A 19 10.66 24.65 -15.04
C LEU A 19 10.67 24.95 -16.56
N THR A 20 11.78 24.73 -17.24
CA THR A 20 11.92 24.98 -18.69
C THR A 20 11.51 23.79 -19.58
N LEU A 21 11.25 22.62 -19.01
CA LEU A 21 10.77 21.43 -19.75
C LEU A 21 9.24 21.38 -19.92
N THR A 22 8.50 22.39 -19.44
CA THR A 22 7.03 22.40 -19.40
C THR A 22 6.33 22.85 -20.67
N ALA A 23 7.04 23.15 -21.77
CA ALA A 23 6.44 23.78 -22.95
C ALA A 23 6.05 22.85 -24.10
N MET A 24 6.29 21.55 -24.03
CA MET A 24 6.10 20.65 -25.18
C MET A 24 5.42 19.30 -24.86
N ALA A 25 4.41 19.23 -24.02
CA ALA A 25 3.61 18.00 -23.93
C ALA A 25 2.20 18.31 -23.40
N GLN A 26 1.30 18.74 -24.28
CA GLN A 26 -0.13 18.50 -24.11
C GLN A 26 -0.42 17.06 -24.55
N GLY A 27 -0.18 16.11 -23.67
CA GLY A 27 -0.64 14.73 -23.80
C GLY A 27 -1.44 14.39 -22.55
N ASN A 28 -2.66 13.90 -22.71
CA ASN A 28 -3.54 13.47 -21.63
C ASN A 28 -2.82 12.52 -20.68
N ASN A 29 -2.62 12.94 -19.43
CA ASN A 29 -1.90 12.22 -18.37
C ASN A 29 -2.68 11.09 -17.72
N THR A 30 -3.63 10.48 -18.39
CA THR A 30 -4.54 9.45 -17.88
C THR A 30 -3.89 8.08 -17.68
N ARG A 31 -2.58 7.89 -17.99
CA ARG A 31 -1.93 6.57 -18.00
C ARG A 31 -1.04 6.24 -16.79
N MET A 32 -0.87 7.13 -15.85
CA MET A 32 -0.14 6.84 -14.61
C MET A 32 -1.09 6.47 -13.45
N GLY A 33 -1.97 5.46 -13.65
CA GLY A 33 -2.95 5.04 -12.64
C GLY A 33 -4.25 5.87 -12.64
N GLY A 34 -4.51 6.63 -13.71
CA GLY A 34 -5.74 7.42 -13.89
C GLY A 34 -6.94 6.61 -14.40
N ASP A 35 -8.14 7.15 -14.21
CA ASP A 35 -9.41 6.53 -14.56
C ASP A 35 -9.57 6.17 -16.05
N ASP A 36 -10.38 5.13 -16.30
CA ASP A 36 -10.56 4.40 -17.55
C ASP A 36 -11.37 5.12 -18.65
N GLU A 37 -11.55 6.42 -18.60
CA GLU A 37 -12.46 7.12 -19.53
C GLU A 37 -12.10 6.96 -21.02
N ASP A 38 -10.80 6.76 -21.34
CA ASP A 38 -10.30 6.67 -22.71
C ASP A 38 -10.07 5.23 -23.23
N THR A 39 -10.44 4.18 -22.47
CA THR A 39 -10.25 2.79 -22.90
C THR A 39 -11.53 2.13 -23.37
N GLU A 40 -11.48 1.46 -24.54
CA GLU A 40 -12.62 0.68 -25.05
C GLU A 40 -12.82 -0.60 -24.25
N SER A 41 -14.07 -0.91 -23.85
CA SER A 41 -14.39 -2.15 -23.16
C SER A 41 -14.40 -3.34 -24.12
N LEU A 42 -14.25 -4.57 -23.59
CA LEU A 42 -14.43 -5.79 -24.39
C LEU A 42 -15.86 -5.91 -24.94
N ALA A 43 -16.85 -5.49 -24.18
CA ALA A 43 -18.25 -5.51 -24.62
C ALA A 43 -18.47 -4.60 -25.83
N GLU A 44 -17.89 -3.40 -25.84
CA GLU A 44 -17.93 -2.49 -27.01
C GLU A 44 -17.27 -3.10 -28.24
N ARG A 45 -16.12 -3.76 -28.06
CA ARG A 45 -15.32 -4.32 -29.17
C ARG A 45 -15.89 -5.62 -29.73
N ILE A 46 -16.35 -6.54 -28.86
CA ILE A 46 -16.76 -7.90 -29.28
C ILE A 46 -18.25 -7.92 -29.63
N PHE A 47 -19.08 -7.19 -28.87
CA PHE A 47 -20.53 -7.25 -29.02
C PHE A 47 -21.13 -5.98 -29.63
N ASN A 48 -20.30 -4.98 -29.93
CA ASN A 48 -20.72 -3.67 -30.44
C ASN A 48 -21.75 -2.98 -29.52
N LEU A 49 -21.59 -3.17 -28.21
CA LEU A 49 -22.47 -2.62 -27.18
C LEU A 49 -21.95 -1.28 -26.70
N GLU A 50 -22.68 -0.21 -26.93
CA GLU A 50 -22.37 1.10 -26.35
C GLU A 50 -22.71 1.11 -24.85
N LYS A 51 -21.79 1.67 -24.04
CA LYS A 51 -22.01 1.88 -22.61
C LYS A 51 -23.13 2.91 -22.40
N LYS A 52 -24.28 2.45 -21.91
CA LYS A 52 -25.48 3.29 -21.68
C LYS A 52 -25.61 3.79 -20.23
N THR A 53 -24.81 3.30 -19.30
CA THR A 53 -24.98 3.59 -17.88
C THR A 53 -23.67 3.41 -17.10
N ASN A 54 -23.48 4.19 -16.04
CA ASN A 54 -22.41 3.99 -15.06
C ASN A 54 -22.79 3.02 -13.91
N ALA A 55 -23.96 2.39 -14.00
CA ALA A 55 -24.44 1.49 -12.97
C ALA A 55 -23.61 0.20 -12.84
N PHE A 56 -22.86 -0.17 -13.89
CA PHE A 56 -22.04 -1.37 -13.91
C PHE A 56 -20.76 -1.12 -14.72
N ASN A 57 -19.62 -1.23 -14.06
CA ASN A 57 -18.30 -1.20 -14.66
C ASN A 57 -17.56 -2.43 -14.19
N PHE A 58 -17.07 -3.24 -15.13
CA PHE A 58 -16.44 -4.51 -14.85
C PHE A 58 -15.04 -4.56 -15.43
N HIS A 59 -14.05 -4.82 -14.57
CA HIS A 59 -12.65 -4.96 -14.94
C HIS A 59 -12.08 -6.28 -14.42
N ILE A 60 -11.17 -6.85 -15.20
CA ILE A 60 -10.30 -7.93 -14.77
C ILE A 60 -8.87 -7.39 -14.75
N ASN A 61 -8.25 -7.37 -13.59
CA ASN A 61 -6.82 -7.09 -13.45
C ASN A 61 -6.08 -8.41 -13.58
N PHE A 62 -5.13 -8.48 -14.51
CA PHE A 62 -4.30 -9.66 -14.71
C PHE A 62 -2.84 -9.25 -14.91
N ALA A 63 -1.96 -9.77 -14.05
CA ALA A 63 -0.53 -9.56 -14.15
C ALA A 63 0.20 -10.90 -14.00
N SER A 64 1.19 -11.12 -14.87
CA SER A 64 2.02 -12.33 -14.84
C SER A 64 3.44 -11.99 -15.25
N SER A 65 4.41 -12.72 -14.72
CA SER A 65 5.82 -12.52 -15.04
C SER A 65 6.64 -13.81 -15.00
N LEU A 66 7.74 -13.81 -15.75
CA LEU A 66 8.88 -14.67 -15.51
C LEU A 66 9.72 -13.95 -14.44
N MET A 67 9.90 -14.58 -13.30
CA MET A 67 10.62 -14.07 -12.15
C MET A 67 11.86 -14.92 -11.90
N ALA A 68 12.99 -14.27 -11.74
CA ALA A 68 14.21 -14.86 -11.21
C ALA A 68 14.54 -14.16 -9.88
N GLU A 69 14.70 -14.93 -8.81
CA GLU A 69 14.86 -14.41 -7.44
C GLU A 69 15.97 -15.15 -6.69
N ASP A 70 16.83 -14.37 -6.04
CA ASP A 70 17.76 -14.81 -5.01
C ASP A 70 17.25 -14.34 -3.66
N ALA A 71 16.72 -15.29 -2.88
CA ALA A 71 16.07 -15.01 -1.60
C ALA A 71 17.03 -14.97 -0.40
N HIS A 72 18.34 -14.83 -0.55
CA HIS A 72 19.40 -14.64 0.48
C HIS A 72 20.50 -15.70 0.56
N HIS A 73 20.49 -16.70 -0.30
CA HIS A 73 21.49 -17.78 -0.26
C HIS A 73 22.45 -17.79 -1.47
N GLY A 74 22.29 -16.83 -2.40
CA GLY A 74 23.07 -16.77 -3.63
C GLY A 74 22.62 -17.78 -4.69
N GLU A 75 21.52 -18.47 -4.45
CA GLU A 75 20.89 -19.40 -5.40
C GLU A 75 19.69 -18.72 -6.06
N TRP A 76 19.65 -18.75 -7.40
CA TRP A 76 18.59 -18.11 -8.16
C TRP A 76 17.51 -19.13 -8.56
N ASP A 77 16.29 -18.89 -8.08
CA ASP A 77 15.11 -19.61 -8.53
C ASP A 77 14.44 -18.85 -9.67
N THR A 78 14.02 -19.60 -10.71
CA THR A 78 13.34 -18.99 -11.87
C THR A 78 12.03 -19.68 -12.12
N ARG A 79 10.92 -18.89 -12.19
CA ARG A 79 9.58 -19.42 -12.40
C ARG A 79 8.65 -18.40 -13.04
N PHE A 80 7.60 -18.91 -13.71
CA PHE A 80 6.45 -18.08 -14.08
C PHE A 80 5.51 -17.95 -12.88
N ILE A 81 5.01 -16.72 -12.65
CA ILE A 81 4.07 -16.43 -11.57
C ILE A 81 2.87 -15.64 -12.08
N CYS A 82 1.70 -15.92 -11.52
CA CYS A 82 0.55 -15.02 -11.57
C CYS A 82 0.70 -14.02 -10.42
N ARG A 83 1.03 -12.77 -10.74
CA ARG A 83 1.25 -11.72 -9.76
C ARG A 83 -0.07 -11.21 -9.20
N ASP A 84 -1.03 -11.01 -10.07
CA ASP A 84 -2.35 -10.51 -9.73
C ASP A 84 -3.42 -11.08 -10.65
N LEU A 85 -4.53 -11.50 -10.09
CA LEU A 85 -5.74 -11.86 -10.83
C LEU A 85 -6.94 -11.42 -9.99
N ARG A 86 -7.51 -10.27 -10.33
CA ARG A 86 -8.64 -9.66 -9.60
C ARG A 86 -9.79 -9.31 -10.52
N LEU A 87 -10.97 -9.52 -9.98
CA LEU A 87 -12.22 -8.97 -10.46
C LEU A 87 -12.49 -7.64 -9.73
N ASP A 88 -12.82 -6.59 -10.45
CA ASP A 88 -13.24 -5.30 -9.88
C ASP A 88 -14.53 -4.85 -10.56
N ILE A 89 -15.63 -4.85 -9.82
CA ILE A 89 -16.96 -4.42 -10.27
C ILE A 89 -17.35 -3.20 -9.44
N LYS A 90 -17.69 -2.10 -10.08
CA LYS A 90 -18.15 -0.89 -9.40
C LYS A 90 -19.25 -0.20 -10.21
N GLY A 91 -20.10 0.57 -9.55
CA GLY A 91 -21.08 1.36 -10.27
C GLY A 91 -22.01 2.16 -9.37
N ASP A 92 -22.71 3.11 -10.01
CA ASP A 92 -23.74 3.93 -9.40
C ASP A 92 -25.11 3.34 -9.74
N ILE A 93 -25.78 2.68 -8.76
CA ILE A 93 -27.15 2.16 -8.91
C ILE A 93 -28.12 3.31 -9.13
N THR A 94 -27.91 4.40 -8.39
CA THR A 94 -28.60 5.68 -8.53
C THR A 94 -27.56 6.79 -8.33
N PRO A 95 -27.87 8.07 -8.61
CA PRO A 95 -26.95 9.17 -8.32
C PRO A 95 -26.50 9.26 -6.85
N LYS A 96 -27.27 8.61 -5.94
CA LYS A 96 -26.99 8.62 -4.49
C LYS A 96 -26.45 7.30 -3.95
N VAL A 97 -26.63 6.19 -4.65
CA VAL A 97 -26.26 4.86 -4.16
C VAL A 97 -25.28 4.22 -5.12
N PHE A 98 -24.15 3.80 -4.61
CA PHE A 98 -23.09 3.14 -5.35
C PHE A 98 -22.60 1.90 -4.62
N TYR A 99 -21.83 1.06 -5.33
CA TYR A 99 -21.25 -0.15 -4.77
C TYR A 99 -19.89 -0.46 -5.40
N ARG A 100 -19.12 -1.29 -4.72
CA ARG A 100 -17.90 -1.87 -5.27
C ARG A 100 -17.71 -3.28 -4.72
N LEU A 101 -17.34 -4.20 -5.60
CA LEU A 101 -16.85 -5.54 -5.30
C LEU A 101 -15.47 -5.69 -5.93
N ARG A 102 -14.46 -6.03 -5.12
CA ARG A 102 -13.15 -6.43 -5.61
C ARG A 102 -12.75 -7.75 -4.97
N HIS A 103 -12.42 -8.74 -5.80
CA HIS A 103 -12.13 -10.09 -5.38
C HIS A 103 -10.89 -10.62 -6.09
N GLN A 104 -9.97 -11.23 -5.33
CA GLN A 104 -8.72 -11.79 -5.84
C GLN A 104 -8.83 -13.30 -5.98
N PHE A 105 -8.49 -13.86 -7.16
CA PHE A 105 -8.64 -15.28 -7.44
C PHE A 105 -7.39 -16.11 -7.17
N ASN A 106 -6.22 -15.51 -7.12
CA ASN A 106 -4.93 -16.21 -6.95
C ASN A 106 -4.46 -16.30 -5.50
N ILE A 107 -5.36 -16.15 -4.53
CA ILE A 107 -5.11 -16.38 -3.09
C ILE A 107 -6.19 -17.29 -2.47
N ASN A 108 -6.05 -17.61 -1.18
CA ASN A 108 -6.97 -18.47 -0.46
C ASN A 108 -8.41 -17.89 -0.45
N GLN A 109 -9.38 -18.71 -0.84
CA GLN A 109 -10.80 -18.35 -1.00
C GLN A 109 -11.65 -18.61 0.25
N ASN A 110 -11.10 -19.20 1.31
CA ASN A 110 -11.86 -19.58 2.48
C ASN A 110 -12.40 -18.36 3.23
N ALA A 111 -13.69 -18.38 3.55
CA ALA A 111 -14.30 -17.46 4.48
C ALA A 111 -13.88 -17.84 5.90
N LYS A 112 -13.16 -16.96 6.57
CA LYS A 112 -12.68 -17.15 7.94
C LYS A 112 -13.00 -15.91 8.78
N GLY A 113 -12.86 -16.09 10.09
CA GLY A 113 -12.83 -15.01 11.04
C GLY A 113 -14.18 -14.46 11.45
N LEU A 114 -14.13 -13.32 12.13
CA LEU A 114 -15.27 -12.65 12.73
C LEU A 114 -16.19 -12.02 11.69
N ASP A 115 -15.67 -11.50 10.61
CA ASP A 115 -16.43 -10.79 9.60
C ASP A 115 -17.09 -11.72 8.57
N ARG A 116 -16.67 -12.99 8.51
CA ARG A 116 -17.16 -14.04 7.62
C ARG A 116 -16.98 -13.76 6.12
N PHE A 117 -16.20 -12.75 5.76
CA PHE A 117 -15.78 -12.55 4.38
C PHE A 117 -14.64 -13.51 4.01
N ALA A 118 -14.62 -13.96 2.75
CA ALA A 118 -13.43 -14.62 2.24
C ALA A 118 -12.22 -13.67 2.30
N LYS A 119 -11.05 -14.16 2.69
CA LYS A 119 -9.81 -13.36 2.70
C LYS A 119 -9.54 -12.75 1.32
N ALA A 120 -9.88 -13.48 0.27
CA ALA A 120 -9.76 -13.06 -1.12
C ALA A 120 -10.70 -11.91 -1.53
N THR A 121 -11.74 -11.61 -0.75
CA THR A 121 -12.61 -10.45 -0.99
C THR A 121 -11.96 -9.22 -0.36
N ASP A 122 -11.28 -8.41 -1.17
CA ASP A 122 -10.66 -7.16 -0.70
C ASP A 122 -11.72 -6.13 -0.34
N ILE A 123 -12.69 -5.91 -1.24
CA ILE A 123 -13.73 -4.89 -1.07
C ILE A 123 -15.09 -5.50 -1.39
N MET A 124 -16.05 -5.27 -0.52
CA MET A 124 -17.48 -5.49 -0.77
C MET A 124 -18.24 -4.43 0.01
N MET A 125 -18.61 -3.36 -0.67
CA MET A 125 -19.19 -2.19 -0.02
C MET A 125 -20.40 -1.64 -0.76
N VAL A 126 -21.25 -0.96 0.00
CA VAL A 126 -22.31 -0.08 -0.49
C VAL A 126 -22.07 1.31 0.07
N GLY A 127 -22.23 2.32 -0.79
CA GLY A 127 -22.08 3.72 -0.44
C GLY A 127 -23.38 4.50 -0.68
N TYR A 128 -23.56 5.55 0.11
CA TYR A 128 -24.68 6.48 0.01
C TYR A 128 -24.19 7.92 0.08
N ARG A 129 -24.63 8.74 -0.88
CA ARG A 129 -24.34 10.18 -0.98
C ARG A 129 -25.61 10.98 -0.62
N PRO A 130 -25.83 11.33 0.65
CA PRO A 130 -26.96 12.18 1.04
C PRO A 130 -26.89 13.56 0.39
N SER A 131 -25.68 14.06 0.16
CA SER A 131 -25.43 15.33 -0.53
C SER A 131 -24.12 15.25 -1.34
N SER A 132 -23.82 16.27 -2.15
CA SER A 132 -22.54 16.40 -2.87
C SER A 132 -21.31 16.56 -1.96
N LYS A 133 -21.52 16.79 -0.67
CA LYS A 133 -20.43 17.00 0.31
C LYS A 133 -20.21 15.83 1.27
N VAL A 134 -21.14 14.90 1.34
CA VAL A 134 -21.09 13.80 2.32
C VAL A 134 -21.26 12.48 1.62
N GLU A 135 -20.36 11.55 1.92
CA GLU A 135 -20.42 10.17 1.49
C GLU A 135 -20.35 9.24 2.70
N ILE A 136 -21.18 8.22 2.75
CA ILE A 136 -21.21 7.20 3.79
C ILE A 136 -21.04 5.85 3.11
N VAL A 137 -20.10 5.03 3.61
CA VAL A 137 -19.79 3.72 3.05
C VAL A 137 -19.82 2.68 4.16
N ALA A 138 -20.32 1.49 3.87
CA ALA A 138 -20.29 0.37 4.79
C ALA A 138 -20.06 -0.96 4.06
N GLY A 139 -19.44 -1.93 4.73
CA GLY A 139 -19.10 -3.25 4.22
C GLY A 139 -17.65 -3.63 4.52
N LYS A 140 -17.05 -4.46 3.67
CA LYS A 140 -15.59 -4.71 3.71
C LYS A 140 -14.89 -3.64 2.90
N LEU A 141 -13.99 -2.91 3.55
CA LEU A 141 -13.36 -1.70 3.05
C LEU A 141 -11.84 -1.82 3.17
N CYS A 142 -11.12 -1.10 2.31
CA CYS A 142 -9.73 -0.77 2.58
C CYS A 142 -9.66 0.26 3.72
N GLN A 143 -8.80 0.03 4.69
CA GLN A 143 -8.54 1.01 5.75
C GLN A 143 -7.81 2.23 5.17
N ILE A 144 -8.25 3.44 5.53
CA ILE A 144 -7.77 4.71 4.96
C ILE A 144 -6.53 5.26 5.71
N TRP A 145 -5.49 4.43 5.86
CA TRP A 145 -4.27 4.79 6.58
C TRP A 145 -3.47 5.94 5.94
N GLY A 146 -3.87 6.43 4.77
CA GLY A 146 -3.17 7.48 4.04
C GLY A 146 -1.88 7.01 3.37
N GLY A 147 -1.16 7.95 2.74
CA GLY A 147 -0.01 7.64 1.91
C GLY A 147 -0.40 7.22 0.49
N PHE A 148 0.47 7.49 -0.46
CA PHE A 148 0.24 7.16 -1.86
C PHE A 148 0.52 5.70 -2.18
N GLU A 149 1.31 5.02 -1.39
CA GLU A 149 1.55 3.58 -1.56
C GLU A 149 0.28 2.77 -1.34
N TYR A 150 -0.60 3.17 -0.41
CA TYR A 150 -1.91 2.55 -0.18
C TYR A 150 -2.94 2.85 -1.27
N ASP A 151 -2.86 4.05 -1.87
CA ASP A 151 -3.83 4.48 -2.89
C ASP A 151 -3.63 3.78 -4.24
N GLN A 152 -2.48 3.14 -4.46
CA GLN A 152 -2.18 2.49 -5.73
C GLN A 152 -2.99 1.21 -5.93
N ASN A 153 -3.32 0.92 -7.19
CA ASN A 153 -3.88 -0.38 -7.55
C ASN A 153 -2.84 -1.47 -7.24
N PRO A 154 -3.17 -2.52 -6.46
CA PRO A 154 -2.23 -3.59 -6.14
C PRO A 154 -1.55 -4.24 -7.36
N MET A 155 -2.22 -4.29 -8.51
CA MET A 155 -1.64 -4.78 -9.76
C MET A 155 -0.38 -3.99 -10.17
N GLU A 156 -0.33 -2.68 -9.86
CA GLU A 156 0.76 -1.77 -10.24
C GLU A 156 1.96 -1.81 -9.29
N ILE A 157 1.83 -2.52 -8.17
CA ILE A 157 2.86 -2.61 -7.16
C ILE A 157 3.76 -3.81 -7.44
N TYR A 158 5.03 -3.55 -7.66
CA TYR A 158 6.05 -4.61 -7.78
C TYR A 158 6.43 -5.19 -6.41
N ARG A 159 6.54 -4.31 -5.40
CA ARG A 159 6.73 -4.64 -3.99
C ARG A 159 6.32 -3.45 -3.13
N TYR A 160 5.61 -3.70 -2.07
CA TYR A 160 5.33 -2.70 -1.03
C TYR A 160 6.57 -2.44 -0.16
N SER A 161 6.56 -1.37 0.64
CA SER A 161 7.44 -1.25 1.80
C SER A 161 7.14 -2.38 2.78
N ASP A 162 8.11 -2.76 3.59
CA ASP A 162 7.92 -3.85 4.55
C ASP A 162 6.73 -3.59 5.47
N LEU A 163 6.58 -2.35 5.95
CA LEU A 163 5.48 -1.96 6.82
C LEU A 163 4.11 -2.17 6.14
N VAL A 164 3.95 -1.71 4.91
CA VAL A 164 2.68 -1.83 4.16
C VAL A 164 2.42 -3.27 3.74
N GLU A 165 3.45 -4.04 3.37
CA GLU A 165 3.35 -5.45 2.95
C GLU A 165 2.74 -6.35 4.04
N MET A 166 3.08 -6.07 5.32
CA MET A 166 2.63 -6.88 6.44
C MET A 166 1.30 -6.43 7.06
N MET A 167 0.78 -5.28 6.64
CA MET A 167 -0.51 -4.82 7.13
C MET A 167 -1.67 -5.55 6.47
N ASP A 168 -2.55 -6.14 7.26
CA ASP A 168 -3.90 -6.51 6.79
C ASP A 168 -4.79 -5.26 6.86
N ILE A 169 -5.22 -4.79 5.69
CA ILE A 169 -5.89 -3.48 5.53
C ILE A 169 -7.34 -3.59 5.03
N PHE A 170 -7.82 -4.78 4.68
CA PHE A 170 -9.18 -4.97 4.19
C PHE A 170 -10.08 -5.51 5.31
N MET A 171 -10.85 -4.61 5.95
CA MET A 171 -11.62 -4.88 7.14
C MET A 171 -13.10 -4.54 6.96
N ALA A 172 -13.97 -5.28 7.64
CA ALA A 172 -15.38 -4.92 7.77
C ALA A 172 -15.53 -3.66 8.63
N GLY A 173 -16.34 -2.71 8.17
CA GLY A 173 -16.55 -1.44 8.89
C GLY A 173 -17.40 -0.44 8.13
N ALA A 174 -17.30 0.82 8.56
CA ALA A 174 -17.99 1.95 7.95
C ALA A 174 -17.08 3.18 7.90
N MET A 175 -17.38 4.08 6.98
CA MET A 175 -16.66 5.32 6.77
C MET A 175 -17.64 6.45 6.45
N VAL A 176 -17.31 7.64 6.91
CA VAL A 176 -17.98 8.89 6.52
C VAL A 176 -16.91 9.82 5.97
N SER A 177 -17.10 10.30 4.74
CA SER A 177 -16.27 11.34 4.13
C SER A 177 -17.04 12.65 4.03
N TYR A 178 -16.36 13.75 4.30
CA TYR A 178 -16.87 15.11 4.15
C TYR A 178 -15.97 15.93 3.23
N HIS A 179 -16.56 16.46 2.17
CA HIS A 179 -15.91 17.31 1.18
C HIS A 179 -16.34 18.78 1.38
N PRO A 180 -15.64 19.57 2.22
CA PRO A 180 -15.96 21.00 2.39
C PRO A 180 -15.92 21.77 1.06
N ILE A 181 -14.92 21.45 0.25
CA ILE A 181 -14.74 21.88 -1.15
C ILE A 181 -14.26 20.68 -1.97
N PRO A 182 -14.41 20.68 -3.32
CA PRO A 182 -14.08 19.54 -4.18
C PRO A 182 -12.63 19.05 -4.08
N SER A 183 -11.70 19.93 -3.70
CA SER A 183 -10.27 19.58 -3.57
C SER A 183 -9.85 19.09 -2.18
N GLN A 184 -10.78 18.98 -1.23
CA GLN A 184 -10.47 18.57 0.15
C GLN A 184 -11.46 17.53 0.64
N GLU A 185 -10.95 16.47 1.23
CA GLU A 185 -11.74 15.42 1.87
C GLU A 185 -11.23 15.20 3.30
N LEU A 186 -12.16 15.14 4.24
CA LEU A 186 -11.94 14.69 5.60
C LEU A 186 -12.76 13.42 5.80
N ALA A 187 -12.12 12.33 6.20
CA ALA A 187 -12.80 11.06 6.41
C ALA A 187 -12.57 10.52 7.82
N LEU A 188 -13.61 9.92 8.38
CA LEU A 188 -13.57 9.13 9.60
C LEU A 188 -14.00 7.71 9.26
N GLN A 189 -13.16 6.74 9.60
CA GLN A 189 -13.42 5.33 9.38
C GLN A 189 -13.36 4.57 10.69
N VAL A 190 -14.29 3.63 10.87
CA VAL A 190 -14.32 2.67 11.98
C VAL A 190 -14.42 1.28 11.39
N THR A 191 -13.47 0.40 11.72
CA THR A 191 -13.45 -0.97 11.22
C THR A 191 -13.16 -1.96 12.35
N ASN A 192 -13.28 -3.26 12.07
CA ASN A 192 -12.67 -4.27 12.91
C ASN A 192 -11.16 -4.06 12.97
N SER A 193 -10.52 -4.49 14.06
CA SER A 193 -9.06 -4.42 14.21
C SER A 193 -8.34 -5.56 13.49
N TYR A 194 -9.01 -6.70 13.32
CA TYR A 194 -8.51 -7.89 12.62
C TYR A 194 -9.70 -8.67 12.04
N ASN A 195 -9.45 -9.46 11.02
CA ASN A 195 -10.45 -10.29 10.35
C ASN A 195 -10.73 -11.59 11.11
N ASP A 196 -9.70 -12.17 11.72
CA ASP A 196 -9.74 -13.43 12.42
C ASP A 196 -10.21 -13.28 13.88
N SER A 197 -10.48 -14.36 14.58
CA SER A 197 -10.74 -14.32 16.02
C SER A 197 -9.46 -13.99 16.80
N PHE A 198 -9.59 -13.53 18.04
CA PHE A 198 -8.46 -13.17 18.89
C PHE A 198 -7.39 -14.28 19.01
N ASN A 199 -7.84 -15.53 19.10
CA ASN A 199 -6.92 -16.69 19.20
C ASN A 199 -6.35 -17.11 17.84
N GLU A 200 -7.01 -16.82 16.76
CA GLU A 200 -6.45 -17.05 15.41
C GLU A 200 -5.41 -15.98 15.08
N GLU A 201 -5.64 -14.74 15.50
CA GLU A 201 -4.74 -13.61 15.29
C GLU A 201 -3.47 -13.69 16.16
N LEU A 202 -3.63 -13.94 17.46
CA LEU A 202 -2.54 -13.87 18.44
C LEU A 202 -2.12 -15.22 19.02
N GLY A 203 -2.75 -16.34 18.59
CA GLY A 203 -2.49 -17.66 19.10
C GLY A 203 -3.26 -17.98 20.38
N VAL A 204 -3.12 -19.21 20.85
CA VAL A 204 -3.78 -19.70 22.09
C VAL A 204 -2.97 -19.32 23.31
N GLY A 205 -3.62 -18.62 24.28
CA GLY A 205 -2.96 -18.12 25.49
C GLY A 205 -1.88 -17.10 25.17
N PRO A 206 -2.17 -16.05 24.35
CA PRO A 206 -1.14 -15.17 23.84
C PRO A 206 -0.54 -14.32 24.94
N GLN A 207 0.76 -14.06 24.84
CA GLN A 207 1.53 -13.27 25.77
C GLN A 207 2.29 -12.17 25.03
N VAL A 208 2.70 -11.13 25.75
CA VAL A 208 3.52 -10.05 25.20
C VAL A 208 4.70 -9.76 26.12
N VAL A 209 5.85 -9.54 25.51
CA VAL A 209 7.07 -9.12 26.17
C VAL A 209 7.37 -7.68 25.79
N SER A 210 7.55 -6.80 26.77
CA SER A 210 7.69 -5.36 26.49
C SER A 210 9.01 -4.74 26.98
N SER A 211 9.43 -5.04 28.20
CA SER A 211 10.61 -4.42 28.84
C SER A 211 11.63 -5.43 29.37
N ASP A 212 11.24 -6.66 29.55
CA ASP A 212 12.07 -7.75 30.04
C ASP A 212 11.67 -9.01 29.26
N LEU A 213 12.58 -9.53 28.44
CA LEU A 213 12.36 -10.69 27.58
C LEU A 213 11.96 -11.96 28.35
N MET A 214 12.30 -12.01 29.65
CA MET A 214 11.99 -13.14 30.52
C MET A 214 10.68 -13.01 31.30
N LYS A 215 9.95 -11.90 31.13
CA LYS A 215 8.70 -11.61 31.86
C LYS A 215 7.53 -11.33 30.92
N PRO A 216 6.95 -12.38 30.31
CA PRO A 216 5.78 -12.23 29.45
C PRO A 216 4.54 -11.84 30.28
N GLU A 217 3.71 -10.98 29.72
CA GLU A 217 2.39 -10.57 30.22
C GLU A 217 1.30 -11.23 29.39
N MET A 218 0.30 -11.85 30.05
CA MET A 218 -0.84 -12.44 29.36
C MET A 218 -1.68 -11.39 28.67
N LEU A 219 -2.03 -11.62 27.40
CA LEU A 219 -2.95 -10.81 26.64
C LEU A 219 -4.40 -11.27 26.86
N CYS A 220 -5.28 -10.32 27.08
CA CYS A 220 -6.71 -10.56 27.22
C CYS A 220 -7.46 -9.95 26.04
N ARG A 221 -8.48 -10.66 25.55
CA ARG A 221 -9.35 -10.18 24.48
C ARG A 221 -10.04 -8.86 24.86
N SER A 222 -10.04 -7.89 23.94
CA SER A 222 -10.91 -6.71 24.03
C SER A 222 -12.36 -7.09 23.72
N ARG A 223 -13.33 -6.40 24.34
CA ARG A 223 -14.77 -6.54 24.01
C ARG A 223 -15.14 -5.76 22.75
N ALA A 224 -14.34 -4.76 22.37
CA ALA A 224 -14.54 -3.92 21.21
C ALA A 224 -13.19 -3.77 20.45
N PRO A 225 -12.76 -4.80 19.69
CA PRO A 225 -11.53 -4.72 18.91
C PRO A 225 -11.80 -3.92 17.62
N LEU A 226 -11.78 -2.59 17.75
CA LEU A 226 -12.06 -1.67 16.66
C LEU A 226 -10.84 -0.79 16.38
N THR A 227 -10.74 -0.40 15.12
CA THR A 227 -9.78 0.56 14.58
C THR A 227 -10.51 1.84 14.19
N TYR A 228 -9.97 2.97 14.60
CA TYR A 228 -10.48 4.31 14.28
C TYR A 228 -9.41 5.05 13.49
N ILE A 229 -9.79 5.56 12.33
CA ILE A 229 -8.86 6.29 11.45
C ILE A 229 -9.49 7.62 11.04
N VAL A 230 -8.75 8.70 11.18
CA VAL A 230 -9.05 10.02 10.61
C VAL A 230 -8.08 10.25 9.48
N ASN A 231 -8.60 10.66 8.33
CA ASN A 231 -7.82 10.86 7.11
C ASN A 231 -8.14 12.24 6.52
N TRP A 232 -7.13 12.90 5.98
CA TRP A 232 -7.25 14.12 5.18
C TRP A 232 -6.58 13.94 3.84
N ASN A 233 -7.38 14.05 2.77
CA ASN A 233 -6.94 14.05 1.39
C ASN A 233 -7.09 15.46 0.82
N GLY A 234 -5.98 16.04 0.36
CA GLY A 234 -5.95 17.37 -0.25
C GLY A 234 -5.38 17.34 -1.65
N ASN A 235 -6.04 18.03 -2.58
CA ASN A 235 -5.57 18.24 -3.94
C ASN A 235 -5.39 19.73 -4.15
N LEU A 236 -4.15 20.18 -4.26
CA LEU A 236 -3.76 21.59 -4.32
C LEU A 236 -3.20 21.92 -5.71
N PHE A 237 -3.26 23.21 -6.11
CA PHE A 237 -2.71 23.70 -7.37
C PHE A 237 -3.15 22.89 -8.59
N HIS A 238 -4.46 22.68 -8.78
CA HIS A 238 -5.03 21.88 -9.88
C HIS A 238 -4.46 20.46 -9.91
N ASN A 239 -4.41 19.79 -8.74
CA ASN A 239 -3.89 18.45 -8.53
C ASN A 239 -2.36 18.28 -8.73
N GLN A 240 -1.60 19.34 -8.91
CA GLN A 240 -0.15 19.26 -9.02
C GLN A 240 0.51 18.84 -7.71
N LEU A 241 -0.04 19.24 -6.57
CA LEU A 241 0.40 18.81 -5.25
C LEU A 241 -0.76 18.14 -4.53
N GLN A 242 -0.53 16.92 -4.07
CA GLN A 242 -1.54 16.14 -3.34
C GLN A 242 -1.01 15.73 -1.97
N THR A 243 -1.91 15.68 -0.99
CA THR A 243 -1.65 15.18 0.38
C THR A 243 -2.51 13.96 0.65
N ARG A 244 -1.97 13.01 1.43
CA ARG A 244 -2.66 11.82 1.94
C ARG A 244 -2.19 11.59 3.38
N TRP A 245 -2.80 12.29 4.32
CA TRP A 245 -2.42 12.25 5.72
C TRP A 245 -3.45 11.53 6.54
N ALA A 246 -2.99 10.69 7.44
CA ALA A 246 -3.87 9.97 8.35
C ALA A 246 -3.28 9.81 9.74
N TRP A 247 -4.15 9.63 10.69
CA TRP A 247 -3.84 9.15 12.02
C TRP A 247 -4.89 8.13 12.45
N GLY A 248 -4.46 7.06 13.09
CA GLY A 248 -5.39 6.06 13.58
C GLY A 248 -4.90 5.35 14.82
N ILE A 249 -5.85 4.71 15.50
CA ILE A 249 -5.65 3.86 16.65
C ILE A 249 -6.41 2.55 16.47
N GLN A 250 -5.71 1.45 16.69
CA GLN A 250 -6.24 0.09 16.61
C GLN A 250 -6.21 -0.57 17.98
N THR A 251 -7.30 -1.17 18.40
CA THR A 251 -7.37 -1.96 19.64
C THR A 251 -6.88 -3.38 19.36
N GLN A 252 -5.69 -3.73 19.81
CA GLN A 252 -5.07 -5.03 19.62
C GLN A 252 -5.53 -6.09 20.64
N ALA A 253 -5.55 -5.71 21.91
CA ALA A 253 -6.02 -6.51 23.04
C ALA A 253 -6.60 -5.59 24.10
N LYS A 254 -7.05 -6.12 25.25
CA LYS A 254 -7.53 -5.31 26.37
C LYS A 254 -6.41 -4.40 26.89
N HIS A 255 -6.61 -3.07 26.78
CA HIS A 255 -5.63 -2.03 27.15
C HIS A 255 -4.31 -2.08 26.33
N LYS A 256 -4.31 -2.69 25.16
CA LYS A 256 -3.20 -2.70 24.23
C LYS A 256 -3.67 -2.10 22.90
N TYR A 257 -2.86 -1.19 22.35
CA TYR A 257 -3.21 -0.40 21.18
C TYR A 257 -2.02 -0.30 20.22
N SER A 258 -2.33 -0.29 18.93
CA SER A 258 -1.44 0.24 17.90
C SER A 258 -1.86 1.68 17.56
N ARG A 259 -0.91 2.54 17.26
CA ARG A 259 -1.14 3.91 16.79
C ARG A 259 -0.24 4.14 15.58
N MET A 260 -0.81 4.76 14.56
CA MET A 260 -0.08 5.03 13.34
C MET A 260 -0.34 6.44 12.82
N TRP A 261 0.72 7.08 12.35
CA TRP A 261 0.71 8.32 11.59
C TRP A 261 1.20 8.06 10.18
N THR A 262 0.53 8.65 9.21
CA THR A 262 0.96 8.65 7.83
C THR A 262 0.96 10.06 7.28
N LEU A 263 2.06 10.42 6.60
CA LEU A 263 2.22 11.71 5.93
C LEU A 263 2.65 11.44 4.48
N GLY A 264 1.71 11.52 3.55
CA GLY A 264 1.97 11.33 2.12
C GLY A 264 1.91 12.67 1.37
N GLN A 265 2.90 12.90 0.49
CA GLN A 265 2.95 14.05 -0.40
C GLN A 265 3.28 13.59 -1.82
N GLN A 266 2.51 14.05 -2.79
CA GLN A 266 2.74 13.71 -4.20
C GLN A 266 2.78 14.97 -5.06
N LEU A 267 3.79 15.04 -5.90
CA LEU A 267 3.92 16.01 -6.98
C LEU A 267 3.52 15.35 -8.30
N ASN A 268 2.55 15.94 -9.00
CA ASN A 268 2.12 15.51 -10.33
C ASN A 268 2.44 16.61 -11.35
N LEU A 269 3.34 16.30 -12.26
CA LEU A 269 3.63 17.12 -13.44
C LEU A 269 3.28 16.32 -14.69
N PRO A 270 3.14 16.92 -15.87
CA PRO A 270 2.65 16.27 -17.08
C PRO A 270 3.29 14.93 -17.43
N ASN A 271 4.60 14.75 -17.25
CA ASN A 271 5.32 13.50 -17.54
C ASN A 271 6.12 12.98 -16.36
N TYR A 272 5.86 13.51 -15.18
CA TYR A 272 6.64 13.22 -13.99
C TYR A 272 5.76 13.19 -12.76
N GLN A 273 5.85 12.12 -12.00
CA GLN A 273 5.18 11.97 -10.72
C GLN A 273 6.19 11.54 -9.69
N LEU A 274 6.18 12.19 -8.54
CA LEU A 274 7.00 11.84 -7.38
C LEU A 274 6.12 11.83 -6.15
N TYR A 275 6.13 10.75 -5.38
CA TYR A 275 5.60 10.81 -4.03
C TYR A 275 6.63 10.46 -2.97
N LEU A 276 6.38 11.00 -1.78
CA LEU A 276 7.08 10.70 -0.55
C LEU A 276 6.06 10.36 0.51
N ASP A 277 6.16 9.16 1.08
CA ASP A 277 5.33 8.71 2.20
C ASP A 277 6.21 8.45 3.42
N TYR A 278 5.74 8.89 4.58
CA TYR A 278 6.27 8.53 5.88
C TYR A 278 5.21 7.82 6.69
N TYR A 279 5.55 6.66 7.23
CA TYR A 279 4.73 5.87 8.14
C TYR A 279 5.46 5.75 9.48
N GLY A 280 4.79 6.11 10.57
CA GLY A 280 5.26 5.89 11.92
C GLY A 280 4.24 5.11 12.71
N GLU A 281 4.64 3.98 13.27
CA GLU A 281 3.77 3.06 14.01
C GLU A 281 4.34 2.77 15.39
N TRP A 282 3.45 2.72 16.38
CA TRP A 282 3.75 2.47 17.79
C TRP A 282 2.78 1.43 18.33
N ASP A 283 3.27 0.22 18.53
CA ASP A 283 2.51 -0.95 18.90
C ASP A 283 2.72 -1.35 20.35
N ASP A 284 1.62 -1.59 21.08
CA ASP A 284 1.69 -2.26 22.38
C ASP A 284 1.94 -3.77 22.22
N VAL A 285 1.46 -4.36 21.13
CA VAL A 285 1.74 -5.73 20.66
C VAL A 285 2.14 -5.63 19.20
N ASP A 286 3.22 -6.26 18.78
CA ASP A 286 3.72 -6.21 17.41
C ASP A 286 2.67 -6.59 16.36
N ARG A 287 2.10 -5.59 15.68
CA ARG A 287 1.04 -5.78 14.67
C ARG A 287 1.59 -6.33 13.36
N LEU A 288 2.78 -5.95 13.00
CA LEU A 288 3.44 -6.34 11.76
C LEU A 288 4.13 -7.71 11.85
N HIS A 289 4.19 -8.28 13.05
CA HIS A 289 4.87 -9.56 13.37
C HIS A 289 6.37 -9.60 13.06
N TYR A 290 6.99 -8.50 12.63
CA TYR A 290 8.43 -8.46 12.34
C TYR A 290 9.28 -8.71 13.57
N ALA A 291 9.02 -7.94 14.64
CA ALA A 291 9.80 -8.08 15.86
C ALA A 291 9.57 -9.44 16.52
N THR A 292 8.35 -9.97 16.43
CA THR A 292 7.99 -11.28 16.94
C THR A 292 8.74 -12.39 16.19
N ILE A 293 8.80 -12.33 14.86
CA ILE A 293 9.48 -13.31 14.02
C ILE A 293 11.00 -13.20 14.15
N ASP A 294 11.53 -11.98 14.01
CA ASP A 294 12.97 -11.74 14.07
C ASP A 294 13.57 -12.12 15.41
N LEU A 295 12.83 -11.91 16.50
CA LEU A 295 13.31 -12.13 17.87
C LEU A 295 12.79 -13.43 18.50
N GLN A 296 12.20 -14.34 17.72
CA GLN A 296 11.58 -15.58 18.23
C GLN A 296 12.50 -16.42 19.14
N ASP A 297 13.81 -16.44 18.85
CA ASP A 297 14.79 -17.20 19.64
C ASP A 297 15.12 -16.52 20.99
N LEU A 298 14.78 -15.24 21.14
CA LEU A 298 14.94 -14.45 22.36
C LEU A 298 13.65 -14.38 23.17
N LEU A 299 12.50 -14.65 22.56
CA LEU A 299 11.19 -14.63 23.21
C LEU A 299 10.90 -15.96 23.91
N ALA A 300 10.07 -15.92 24.96
CA ALA A 300 9.61 -17.13 25.61
C ALA A 300 8.84 -18.05 24.62
N PRO A 301 8.97 -19.37 24.73
CA PRO A 301 8.25 -20.31 23.87
C PRO A 301 6.73 -20.13 23.93
N GLY A 302 6.04 -20.50 22.84
CA GLY A 302 4.58 -20.43 22.73
C GLY A 302 4.10 -19.21 21.94
N SER A 303 2.85 -18.79 22.17
CA SER A 303 2.26 -17.60 21.49
C SER A 303 2.72 -16.29 22.15
N THR A 304 4.05 -16.04 22.15
CA THR A 304 4.65 -14.84 22.77
C THR A 304 5.00 -13.81 21.68
N HIS A 305 4.48 -12.60 21.84
CA HIS A 305 4.68 -11.49 20.91
C HIS A 305 5.65 -10.47 21.47
N ALA A 306 6.41 -9.85 20.60
CA ALA A 306 7.16 -8.64 20.94
C ALA A 306 6.18 -7.50 21.23
N GLY A 307 6.50 -6.67 22.20
CA GLY A 307 5.66 -5.52 22.56
C GLY A 307 6.47 -4.22 22.63
N LYS A 308 5.75 -3.09 22.64
CA LYS A 308 6.34 -1.76 22.56
C LYS A 308 7.26 -1.64 21.34
N VAL A 309 6.72 -2.15 20.22
CA VAL A 309 7.41 -2.10 18.94
C VAL A 309 7.15 -0.75 18.28
N HIS A 310 8.22 -0.12 17.80
CA HIS A 310 8.15 1.11 17.00
C HIS A 310 8.72 0.82 15.62
N SER A 311 7.91 1.08 14.60
CA SER A 311 8.30 0.92 13.21
C SER A 311 8.18 2.24 12.46
N HIS A 312 9.19 2.56 11.66
CA HIS A 312 9.22 3.75 10.82
C HIS A 312 9.57 3.35 9.40
N SER A 313 8.83 3.87 8.43
CA SER A 313 9.07 3.65 7.01
C SER A 313 9.05 4.97 6.26
N LEU A 314 10.06 5.19 5.43
CA LEU A 314 10.13 6.28 4.47
C LEU A 314 10.15 5.68 3.07
N VAL A 315 9.18 6.07 2.25
CA VAL A 315 9.01 5.57 0.89
C VAL A 315 9.08 6.74 -0.09
N ALA A 316 9.88 6.58 -1.13
CA ALA A 316 9.93 7.51 -2.26
C ALA A 316 9.69 6.75 -3.55
N LYS A 317 8.76 7.20 -4.40
CA LYS A 317 8.55 6.62 -5.74
C LYS A 317 8.43 7.71 -6.78
N MET A 318 9.11 7.49 -7.88
CA MET A 318 9.12 8.35 -9.05
C MET A 318 8.63 7.57 -10.26
N ASN A 319 7.76 8.18 -11.05
CA ASN A 319 7.42 7.78 -12.41
C ASN A 319 7.84 8.88 -13.37
N TRP A 320 8.53 8.52 -14.43
CA TRP A 320 8.95 9.45 -15.48
C TRP A 320 8.63 8.88 -16.85
N GLN A 321 7.60 9.46 -17.49
CA GLN A 321 7.25 9.15 -18.86
C GLN A 321 8.20 9.92 -19.80
N PHE A 322 9.36 9.36 -20.09
CA PHE A 322 10.39 10.00 -20.90
C PHE A 322 10.11 9.94 -22.42
N ALA A 323 9.18 9.08 -22.84
CA ALA A 323 8.68 8.99 -24.22
C ALA A 323 7.20 8.56 -24.20
N PRO A 324 6.40 8.78 -25.28
CA PRO A 324 4.94 8.59 -25.28
C PRO A 324 4.43 7.21 -24.85
N LYS A 325 5.25 6.16 -24.94
CA LYS A 325 4.89 4.79 -24.59
C LYS A 325 5.80 4.19 -23.53
N TRP A 326 6.74 4.97 -22.98
CA TRP A 326 7.76 4.48 -22.10
C TRP A 326 7.76 5.22 -20.77
N ASN A 327 7.78 4.48 -19.69
CA ASN A 327 7.92 4.99 -18.34
C ASN A 327 9.10 4.34 -17.64
N LEU A 328 9.87 5.16 -16.93
CA LEU A 328 10.85 4.71 -15.96
C LEU A 328 10.26 4.92 -14.57
N MET A 329 10.13 3.84 -13.81
CA MET A 329 9.71 3.89 -12.42
C MET A 329 10.90 3.55 -11.52
N LEU A 330 11.14 4.39 -10.52
CA LEU A 330 12.11 4.15 -9.47
C LEU A 330 11.41 4.24 -8.11
N LYS A 331 11.75 3.33 -7.19
CA LYS A 331 11.26 3.35 -5.82
C LYS A 331 12.37 3.03 -4.85
N GLY A 332 12.42 3.75 -3.73
CA GLY A 332 13.32 3.51 -2.61
C GLY A 332 12.54 3.47 -1.30
N THR A 333 12.92 2.57 -0.39
CA THR A 333 12.38 2.49 0.97
C THR A 333 13.51 2.46 1.98
N TYR A 334 13.30 3.11 3.12
CA TYR A 334 14.16 3.01 4.28
C TYR A 334 13.31 2.80 5.52
N GLU A 335 13.53 1.70 6.24
CA GLU A 335 12.67 1.31 7.34
C GLU A 335 13.49 0.89 8.56
N THR A 336 12.94 1.15 9.74
CA THR A 336 13.57 0.77 11.02
C THR A 336 12.54 0.18 11.96
N THR A 337 12.95 -0.82 12.73
CA THR A 337 12.13 -1.44 13.78
C THR A 337 12.89 -1.48 15.11
N SER A 338 12.18 -1.20 16.18
CA SER A 338 12.72 -1.17 17.55
C SER A 338 11.76 -1.83 18.54
N MET A 339 12.26 -2.54 19.53
CA MET A 339 11.54 -2.72 20.80
C MET A 339 11.94 -1.56 21.73
N ALA A 340 11.06 -0.56 21.87
CA ALA A 340 11.42 0.75 22.42
C ALA A 340 11.80 0.76 23.91
N ARG A 341 11.50 -0.31 24.65
CA ARG A 341 11.80 -0.42 26.09
C ARG A 341 13.01 -1.28 26.42
N ILE A 342 13.70 -1.78 25.39
CA ILE A 342 14.93 -2.58 25.51
C ILE A 342 16.00 -1.84 24.73
N GLU A 343 16.99 -1.29 25.43
CA GLU A 343 18.01 -0.41 24.83
C GLU A 343 18.79 -1.11 23.71
N GLU A 344 19.13 -2.37 23.91
CA GLU A 344 19.87 -3.19 22.95
C GLU A 344 19.09 -3.48 21.68
N LEU A 345 17.75 -3.34 21.71
CA LEU A 345 16.85 -3.57 20.59
C LEU A 345 16.35 -2.27 19.94
N HIS A 346 16.97 -1.13 20.23
CA HIS A 346 16.73 0.10 19.48
C HIS A 346 17.29 -0.01 18.07
N ASN A 347 16.44 0.26 17.06
CA ASN A 347 16.78 0.11 15.64
C ASN A 347 17.50 -1.21 15.35
N TYR A 348 17.04 -2.29 15.98
CA TYR A 348 17.66 -3.61 15.85
C TYR A 348 17.60 -4.11 14.40
N ARG A 349 16.56 -3.73 13.66
CA ARG A 349 16.34 -4.02 12.25
C ARG A 349 16.32 -2.72 11.45
N LYS A 350 17.10 -2.69 10.36
CA LYS A 350 17.06 -1.65 9.33
C LYS A 350 16.92 -2.33 8.00
N SER A 351 15.95 -1.90 7.19
CA SER A 351 15.77 -2.42 5.86
C SER A 351 15.83 -1.30 4.81
N ILE A 352 16.43 -1.61 3.67
CA ILE A 352 16.62 -0.71 2.55
C ILE A 352 16.13 -1.43 1.31
N GLY A 353 15.01 -0.98 0.76
CA GLY A 353 14.50 -1.45 -0.51
C GLY A 353 14.83 -0.49 -1.65
N TYR A 354 15.14 -1.02 -2.82
CA TYR A 354 15.31 -0.25 -4.04
C TYR A 354 14.79 -1.02 -5.24
N LEU A 355 14.14 -0.29 -6.14
CA LEU A 355 13.47 -0.89 -7.29
C LEU A 355 13.56 0.06 -8.49
N GLY A 356 13.80 -0.51 -9.66
CA GLY A 356 13.71 0.17 -10.94
C GLY A 356 12.93 -0.68 -11.93
N SER A 357 12.00 -0.06 -12.67
CA SER A 357 11.23 -0.73 -13.71
C SER A 357 11.20 0.13 -14.97
N LEU A 358 11.47 -0.50 -16.11
CA LEU A 358 11.21 0.05 -17.43
C LEU A 358 9.90 -0.54 -17.93
N GLU A 359 8.95 0.33 -18.25
CA GLU A 359 7.59 -0.04 -18.63
C GLU A 359 7.27 0.46 -20.03
N TYR A 360 6.60 -0.38 -20.85
CA TYR A 360 6.23 -0.08 -22.22
C TYR A 360 4.74 -0.35 -22.46
N TRP A 361 4.00 0.64 -23.00
CA TRP A 361 2.59 0.53 -23.37
C TRP A 361 2.45 0.36 -24.89
N PRO A 362 2.38 -0.86 -25.42
CA PRO A 362 2.28 -1.11 -26.87
C PRO A 362 0.95 -0.64 -27.47
N LEU A 363 -0.16 -0.74 -26.69
CA LEU A 363 -1.52 -0.55 -27.16
C LEU A 363 -2.12 0.76 -26.64
N PRO A 364 -2.38 1.79 -27.49
CA PRO A 364 -2.81 3.11 -27.04
C PRO A 364 -4.17 3.13 -26.33
N LYS A 365 -5.10 2.23 -26.69
CA LYS A 365 -6.47 2.18 -26.16
C LYS A 365 -6.68 1.10 -25.09
N HIS A 366 -5.60 0.54 -24.55
CA HIS A 366 -5.65 -0.51 -23.55
C HIS A 366 -4.72 -0.18 -22.40
N ASP A 367 -5.17 -0.42 -21.19
CA ASP A 367 -4.31 -0.40 -20.00
C ASP A 367 -3.50 -1.70 -19.94
N PHE A 368 -2.64 -1.87 -20.94
CA PHE A 368 -1.73 -3.00 -21.08
C PHE A 368 -0.30 -2.50 -21.15
N ARG A 369 0.54 -2.99 -20.24
CA ARG A 369 1.98 -2.70 -20.24
C ARG A 369 2.81 -3.96 -20.09
N VAL A 370 3.96 -3.95 -20.76
CA VAL A 370 5.05 -4.91 -20.55
C VAL A 370 6.12 -4.22 -19.72
N PHE A 371 6.77 -4.93 -18.84
CA PHE A 371 7.78 -4.36 -17.96
C PHE A 371 9.00 -5.27 -17.79
N LEU A 372 10.15 -4.64 -17.55
CA LEU A 372 11.35 -5.26 -17.00
C LEU A 372 11.66 -4.54 -15.69
N ALA A 373 11.69 -5.27 -14.59
CA ALA A 373 11.94 -4.73 -13.27
C ALA A 373 13.08 -5.42 -12.55
N TYR A 374 13.88 -4.63 -11.81
CA TYR A 374 14.85 -5.12 -10.84
C TYR A 374 14.48 -4.62 -9.45
N LEU A 375 14.47 -5.53 -8.48
CA LEU A 375 14.16 -5.26 -7.09
C LEU A 375 15.30 -5.79 -6.22
N GLY A 376 15.82 -4.93 -5.36
CA GLY A 376 16.79 -5.31 -4.34
C GLY A 376 16.28 -4.93 -2.95
N HIS A 377 16.63 -5.74 -1.97
CA HIS A 377 16.31 -5.45 -0.57
C HIS A 377 17.47 -5.88 0.31
N LYS A 378 17.83 -5.03 1.28
CA LYS A 378 18.90 -5.31 2.22
C LYS A 378 18.38 -5.19 3.64
N TYR A 379 18.56 -6.25 4.42
CA TYR A 379 18.22 -6.32 5.84
C TYR A 379 19.49 -6.29 6.67
N ASN A 380 19.56 -5.35 7.61
CA ASN A 380 20.66 -5.22 8.54
C ASN A 380 20.14 -5.35 9.97
N PHE A 381 20.70 -6.29 10.72
CA PHE A 381 20.35 -6.53 12.11
C PHE A 381 21.51 -6.12 13.02
N ASN A 382 21.18 -5.71 14.25
CA ASN A 382 22.19 -5.46 15.24
C ASN A 382 22.71 -6.80 15.85
N LYS A 383 23.83 -6.73 16.54
CA LYS A 383 24.50 -7.92 17.08
C LYS A 383 23.71 -8.63 18.19
N TYR A 384 22.81 -7.92 18.87
CA TYR A 384 22.03 -8.48 19.99
C TYR A 384 20.99 -9.49 19.52
N CYS A 385 20.47 -9.33 18.32
CA CYS A 385 19.45 -10.22 17.76
C CYS A 385 19.98 -11.60 17.33
N ASN A 386 21.31 -11.78 17.27
CA ASN A 386 21.95 -13.00 16.74
C ASN A 386 21.46 -13.40 15.34
N LEU A 387 21.03 -12.42 14.54
CA LEU A 387 20.60 -12.60 13.17
C LEU A 387 21.67 -12.12 12.20
N ASN A 388 21.88 -12.87 11.13
CA ASN A 388 22.76 -12.47 10.04
C ASN A 388 22.04 -11.45 9.14
N SER A 389 22.74 -10.37 8.81
CA SER A 389 22.29 -9.45 7.78
C SER A 389 22.33 -10.12 6.41
N TYR A 390 21.33 -9.88 5.56
CA TYR A 390 21.23 -10.49 4.24
C TYR A 390 20.64 -9.52 3.20
N SER A 391 20.74 -9.91 1.94
CA SER A 391 20.14 -9.19 0.83
C SER A 391 19.33 -10.15 -0.05
N THR A 392 18.28 -9.65 -0.66
CA THR A 392 17.49 -10.36 -1.67
C THR A 392 17.54 -9.59 -2.98
N ASN A 393 17.53 -10.31 -4.09
CA ASN A 393 17.52 -9.71 -5.43
C ASN A 393 16.46 -10.41 -6.28
N ARG A 394 15.77 -9.64 -7.13
CA ARG A 394 14.73 -10.17 -8.01
C ARG A 394 14.74 -9.43 -9.34
N VAL A 395 14.70 -10.17 -10.42
CA VAL A 395 14.50 -9.66 -11.78
C VAL A 395 13.19 -10.22 -12.29
N GLU A 396 12.37 -9.36 -12.88
CA GLU A 396 11.10 -9.77 -13.45
C GLU A 396 10.93 -9.19 -14.86
N LEU A 397 10.52 -10.05 -15.79
CA LEU A 397 10.01 -9.66 -17.10
C LEU A 397 8.55 -10.11 -17.17
N GLY A 398 7.63 -9.19 -17.38
CA GLY A 398 6.21 -9.53 -17.31
C GLY A 398 5.31 -8.51 -17.98
N PHE A 399 4.01 -8.69 -17.74
CA PHE A 399 2.99 -7.76 -18.18
C PHE A 399 1.96 -7.51 -17.08
N MET A 400 1.29 -6.36 -17.19
CA MET A 400 0.10 -5.99 -16.43
C MET A 400 -0.97 -5.57 -17.41
N TYR A 401 -2.17 -6.11 -17.26
CA TYR A 401 -3.31 -5.78 -18.11
C TYR A 401 -4.56 -5.58 -17.26
N ARG A 402 -5.09 -4.36 -17.28
CA ARG A 402 -6.40 -4.06 -16.75
C ARG A 402 -7.41 -4.15 -17.90
N ILE A 403 -8.11 -5.26 -17.97
CA ILE A 403 -9.08 -5.56 -19.01
C ILE A 403 -10.38 -4.90 -18.62
N LYS A 404 -10.80 -3.88 -19.36
CA LYS A 404 -12.12 -3.29 -19.23
C LYS A 404 -13.12 -4.17 -19.96
N CYS A 405 -13.95 -4.90 -19.23
CA CYS A 405 -14.92 -5.83 -19.79
C CYS A 405 -16.24 -5.12 -20.17
N TYR A 406 -16.64 -4.11 -19.34
CA TYR A 406 -17.83 -3.30 -19.58
C TYR A 406 -17.71 -1.93 -18.92
#